data_ac75a047b51eb1657d6d3e7f58ea1d67
#
_entry.id   ac75a047b51eb1657d6d3e7f58ea1d67
#
_cell.length_a   1.000
_cell.length_b   1.000
_cell.length_c   1.000
_cell.angle_alpha   90.00
_cell.angle_beta   90.00
_cell.angle_gamma   90.00
#
_symmetry.space_group_name_H-M   'P 1'
#
loop_
_entity.id
_entity.type
_entity.pdbx_description
1 polymer ?
#
loop_
_entity_poly.entity_id
_entity_poly.type
_entity_poly.pdbx_seq_one_letter_code
_entity_poly.pdbx_strand_id
1 'polypeptide(L)'
;MLKILSGFLLGLVFTGFMAYNLAPSLMFQERVSPFGVEETVARIQQNIQNTGNGWSLSGLRNPAKAVQQDGGNTLPVLMIEACSTKYSGPILKDDSVRFLSILMPCKISVYKKNDGKTYIGNMNAGLMGKMFGPMVGEVMGHVAADQATFLKFDPSKPAPAMIKGTPGGGASAGTGAAGGC
;
A
#
# COMPACT_ATOMS: atom_id res chain seq x y z
N MET A 1 21.57 -4.08 -44.30
CA MET A 1 20.22 -4.19 -43.73
C MET A 1 20.10 -5.27 -42.63
N LEU A 2 20.55 -6.50 -42.84
CA LEU A 2 20.46 -7.60 -41.87
C LEU A 2 21.11 -7.28 -40.51
N LYS A 3 22.28 -6.66 -40.48
CA LYS A 3 23.00 -6.27 -39.24
C LYS A 3 22.27 -5.20 -38.42
N ILE A 4 21.55 -4.29 -39.10
CA ILE A 4 20.75 -3.25 -38.43
C ILE A 4 19.49 -3.87 -37.83
N LEU A 5 18.85 -4.78 -38.57
CA LEU A 5 17.66 -5.49 -38.11
C LEU A 5 17.96 -6.38 -36.88
N SER A 6 19.11 -7.10 -36.91
CA SER A 6 19.53 -7.93 -35.76
C SER A 6 19.87 -7.08 -34.53
N GLY A 7 20.52 -5.94 -34.70
CA GLY A 7 20.80 -5.01 -33.59
C GLY A 7 19.52 -4.42 -32.98
N PHE A 8 18.53 -4.06 -33.80
CA PHE A 8 17.24 -3.58 -33.35
C PHE A 8 16.46 -4.66 -32.57
N LEU A 9 16.45 -5.89 -33.07
CA LEU A 9 15.80 -7.02 -32.39
C LEU A 9 16.47 -7.33 -31.04
N LEU A 10 17.79 -7.32 -30.99
CA LEU A 10 18.53 -7.52 -29.74
C LEU A 10 18.25 -6.40 -28.72
N GLY A 11 18.17 -5.16 -29.20
CA GLY A 11 17.80 -4.01 -28.36
C GLY A 11 16.40 -4.12 -27.77
N LEU A 12 15.42 -4.54 -28.57
CA LEU A 12 14.05 -4.77 -28.09
C LEU A 12 13.98 -5.89 -27.04
N VAL A 13 14.65 -7.01 -27.28
CA VAL A 13 14.70 -8.14 -26.33
C VAL A 13 15.38 -7.70 -25.02
N PHE A 14 16.50 -6.99 -25.10
CA PHE A 14 17.21 -6.49 -23.93
C PHE A 14 16.36 -5.49 -23.13
N THR A 15 15.71 -4.54 -23.82
CA THR A 15 14.83 -3.55 -23.17
C THR A 15 13.62 -4.23 -22.52
N GLY A 16 13.00 -5.20 -23.21
CA GLY A 16 11.90 -5.97 -22.66
C GLY A 16 12.30 -6.80 -21.43
N PHE A 17 13.47 -7.42 -21.47
CA PHE A 17 14.02 -8.16 -20.34
C PHE A 17 14.33 -7.24 -19.14
N MET A 18 14.94 -6.08 -19.39
CA MET A 18 15.18 -5.07 -18.34
C MET A 18 13.87 -4.54 -17.75
N ALA A 19 12.89 -4.20 -18.59
CA ALA A 19 11.59 -3.73 -18.14
C ALA A 19 10.89 -4.79 -17.27
N TYR A 20 10.90 -6.04 -17.69
CA TYR A 20 10.31 -7.16 -16.94
C TYR A 20 10.94 -7.34 -15.55
N ASN A 21 12.26 -7.27 -15.45
CA ASN A 21 12.97 -7.45 -14.17
C ASN A 21 12.84 -6.25 -13.23
N LEU A 22 12.71 -5.03 -13.76
CA LEU A 22 12.63 -3.80 -12.96
C LEU A 22 11.18 -3.45 -12.58
N ALA A 23 10.18 -3.89 -13.35
CA ALA A 23 8.78 -3.53 -13.12
C ALA A 23 8.30 -3.82 -11.68
N PRO A 24 8.56 -4.98 -11.05
CA PRO A 24 8.09 -5.25 -9.70
C PRO A 24 8.66 -4.28 -8.66
N SER A 25 9.96 -3.95 -8.75
CA SER A 25 10.63 -3.03 -7.83
C SER A 25 10.24 -1.57 -8.02
N LEU A 26 9.73 -1.22 -9.21
CA LEU A 26 9.20 0.10 -9.50
C LEU A 26 7.74 0.24 -9.00
N MET A 27 6.94 -0.82 -9.13
CA MET A 27 5.52 -0.81 -8.75
C MET A 27 5.31 -0.96 -7.24
N PHE A 28 6.18 -1.69 -6.57
CA PHE A 28 6.11 -1.92 -5.13
C PHE A 28 7.40 -1.44 -4.47
N GLN A 29 7.23 -0.76 -3.34
CA GLN A 29 8.32 -0.24 -2.54
C GLN A 29 8.45 -1.07 -1.27
N GLU A 30 9.69 -1.39 -0.90
CA GLU A 30 10.00 -2.07 0.34
C GLU A 30 11.06 -1.29 1.11
N ARG A 31 10.90 -1.20 2.43
CA ARG A 31 11.89 -0.58 3.32
C ARG A 31 11.96 -1.32 4.65
N VAL A 32 13.12 -1.24 5.30
CA VAL A 32 13.31 -1.78 6.65
C VAL A 32 12.69 -0.82 7.68
N SER A 33 11.97 -1.36 8.65
CA SER A 33 11.55 -0.62 9.84
C SER A 33 12.58 -0.78 10.96
N PRO A 34 12.85 0.28 11.74
CA PRO A 34 13.71 0.16 12.92
C PRO A 34 13.00 -0.51 14.12
N PHE A 35 11.71 -0.82 14.01
CA PHE A 35 10.86 -1.34 15.08
C PHE A 35 10.36 -2.76 14.77
N GLY A 36 9.82 -3.43 15.80
CA GLY A 36 9.07 -4.67 15.62
C GLY A 36 7.79 -4.49 14.81
N VAL A 37 7.18 -5.61 14.38
CA VAL A 37 5.99 -5.58 13.49
C VAL A 37 4.84 -4.80 14.12
N GLU A 38 4.46 -5.10 15.37
CA GLU A 38 3.33 -4.46 16.05
C GLU A 38 3.56 -2.97 16.28
N GLU A 39 4.75 -2.59 16.72
CA GLU A 39 5.11 -1.19 16.94
C GLU A 39 5.12 -0.41 15.62
N THR A 40 5.66 -1.00 14.55
CA THR A 40 5.64 -0.38 13.22
C THR A 40 4.21 -0.13 12.77
N VAL A 41 3.32 -1.12 12.93
CA VAL A 41 1.88 -0.98 12.62
C VAL A 41 1.26 0.16 13.42
N ALA A 42 1.47 0.19 14.74
CA ALA A 42 0.91 1.20 15.62
C ALA A 42 1.33 2.63 15.23
N ARG A 43 2.61 2.81 14.89
CA ARG A 43 3.16 4.11 14.45
C ARG A 43 2.56 4.54 13.10
N ILE A 44 2.42 3.63 12.14
CA ILE A 44 1.78 3.92 10.86
C ILE A 44 0.31 4.30 11.08
N GLN A 45 -0.43 3.56 11.90
CA GLN A 45 -1.84 3.86 12.21
C GLN A 45 -1.98 5.26 12.81
N GLN A 46 -1.13 5.61 13.76
CA GLN A 46 -1.12 6.95 14.38
C GLN A 46 -0.82 8.04 13.34
N ASN A 47 0.17 7.83 12.47
CA ASN A 47 0.53 8.79 11.44
C ASN A 47 -0.61 8.99 10.42
N ILE A 48 -1.31 7.92 10.03
CA ILE A 48 -2.49 8.01 9.17
C ILE A 48 -3.56 8.89 9.81
N GLN A 49 -3.89 8.66 11.08
CA GLN A 49 -4.89 9.45 11.81
C GLN A 49 -4.50 10.92 11.92
N ASN A 50 -3.21 11.22 12.06
CA ASN A 50 -2.69 12.58 12.23
C ASN A 50 -2.51 13.33 10.91
N THR A 51 -2.52 12.66 9.77
CA THR A 51 -2.24 13.31 8.47
C THR A 51 -3.39 14.19 7.99
N GLY A 52 -4.64 13.94 8.39
CA GLY A 52 -5.80 14.66 7.86
C GLY A 52 -6.15 14.18 6.44
N ASN A 53 -6.53 15.11 5.53
CA ASN A 53 -6.89 14.82 4.13
C ASN A 53 -7.98 13.74 3.96
N GLY A 54 -8.87 13.60 4.96
CA GLY A 54 -9.94 12.59 4.93
C GLY A 54 -9.47 11.16 5.06
N TRP A 55 -8.24 10.93 5.54
CA TRP A 55 -7.74 9.60 5.83
C TRP A 55 -8.41 8.97 7.04
N SER A 56 -8.75 7.71 6.91
CA SER A 56 -9.26 6.86 7.98
C SER A 56 -8.69 5.44 7.86
N LEU A 57 -8.59 4.77 8.99
CA LEU A 57 -8.25 3.35 9.03
C LEU A 57 -9.48 2.54 8.65
N SER A 58 -9.39 1.75 7.57
CA SER A 58 -10.46 0.88 7.09
C SER A 58 -10.32 -0.54 7.63
N GLY A 59 -9.11 -0.97 7.99
CA GLY A 59 -8.88 -2.30 8.52
C GLY A 59 -7.46 -2.59 8.97
N LEU A 60 -7.36 -3.67 9.75
CA LEU A 60 -6.11 -4.35 10.06
C LEU A 60 -6.31 -5.84 9.80
N ARG A 61 -5.57 -6.39 8.82
CA ARG A 61 -5.64 -7.80 8.47
C ARG A 61 -4.41 -8.53 8.98
N ASN A 62 -4.59 -9.80 9.32
CA ASN A 62 -3.51 -10.70 9.71
C ASN A 62 -3.53 -11.97 8.83
N PRO A 63 -3.00 -11.90 7.60
CA PRO A 63 -2.95 -13.07 6.71
C PRO A 63 -2.07 -14.20 7.26
N ALA A 64 -1.02 -13.88 8.03
CA ALA A 64 -0.19 -14.89 8.67
C ALA A 64 -1.01 -15.78 9.63
N LYS A 65 -1.91 -15.17 10.40
CA LYS A 65 -2.77 -15.93 11.33
C LYS A 65 -3.70 -16.90 10.58
N ALA A 66 -4.25 -16.49 9.44
CA ALA A 66 -5.09 -17.38 8.62
C ALA A 66 -4.29 -18.61 8.15
N VAL A 67 -3.09 -18.40 7.60
CA VAL A 67 -2.20 -19.50 7.17
C VAL A 67 -1.84 -20.41 8.32
N GLN A 68 -1.55 -19.86 9.52
CA GLN A 68 -1.22 -20.63 10.70
C GLN A 68 -2.41 -21.47 11.20
N GLN A 69 -3.64 -20.96 11.10
CA GLN A 69 -4.85 -21.70 11.46
C GLN A 69 -5.09 -22.91 10.55
N ASP A 70 -4.65 -22.82 9.29
CA ASP A 70 -4.70 -23.94 8.33
C ASP A 70 -3.47 -24.89 8.44
N GLY A 71 -2.69 -24.75 9.51
CA GLY A 71 -1.51 -25.61 9.77
C GLY A 71 -0.24 -25.19 9.04
N GLY A 72 -0.25 -24.09 8.31
CA GLY A 72 0.95 -23.52 7.66
C GLY A 72 1.87 -22.83 8.67
N ASN A 73 3.17 -22.82 8.36
CA ASN A 73 4.16 -22.06 9.13
C ASN A 73 4.55 -20.79 8.36
N THR A 74 4.32 -19.62 8.95
CA THR A 74 4.70 -18.33 8.35
C THR A 74 5.14 -17.34 9.41
N LEU A 75 6.04 -16.43 9.00
CA LEU A 75 6.46 -15.31 9.84
C LEU A 75 5.31 -14.28 9.97
N PRO A 76 5.34 -13.44 11.02
CA PRO A 76 4.32 -12.39 11.20
C PRO A 76 4.14 -11.49 9.99
N VAL A 77 2.90 -11.30 9.58
CA VAL A 77 2.48 -10.34 8.54
C VAL A 77 1.22 -9.64 9.04
N LEU A 78 1.25 -8.32 9.10
CA LEU A 78 0.09 -7.48 9.35
C LEU A 78 -0.09 -6.52 8.18
N MET A 79 -1.34 -6.27 7.79
CA MET A 79 -1.66 -5.37 6.68
C MET A 79 -2.66 -4.31 7.14
N ILE A 80 -2.22 -3.05 7.06
CA ILE A 80 -3.04 -1.88 7.36
C ILE A 80 -3.81 -1.52 6.11
N GLU A 81 -5.10 -1.30 6.25
CA GLU A 81 -5.98 -0.77 5.22
C GLU A 81 -6.38 0.65 5.60
N ALA A 82 -6.13 1.60 4.71
CA ALA A 82 -6.45 3.01 4.93
C ALA A 82 -7.05 3.64 3.68
N CYS A 83 -8.00 4.52 3.88
CA CYS A 83 -8.67 5.20 2.79
C CYS A 83 -8.87 6.68 3.05
N SER A 84 -8.81 7.48 1.99
CA SER A 84 -9.15 8.89 2.02
C SER A 84 -10.34 9.16 1.12
N THR A 85 -11.43 9.66 1.70
CA THR A 85 -12.62 10.08 0.94
C THR A 85 -12.33 11.24 0.01
N LYS A 86 -11.36 12.09 0.37
CA LYS A 86 -10.90 13.20 -0.48
C LYS A 86 -10.30 12.71 -1.79
N TYR A 87 -9.51 11.64 -1.75
CA TYR A 87 -8.80 11.10 -2.91
C TYR A 87 -9.60 10.05 -3.67
N SER A 88 -10.38 9.24 -2.98
CA SER A 88 -11.25 8.26 -3.64
C SER A 88 -12.42 8.91 -4.39
N GLY A 89 -12.92 10.03 -3.88
CA GLY A 89 -14.10 10.70 -4.45
C GLY A 89 -14.00 11.02 -5.94
N PRO A 90 -12.95 11.69 -6.44
CA PRO A 90 -12.78 11.95 -7.87
C PRO A 90 -12.77 10.67 -8.72
N ILE A 91 -12.07 9.62 -8.27
CA ILE A 91 -11.98 8.34 -9.00
C ILE A 91 -13.33 7.63 -9.04
N LEU A 92 -14.05 7.58 -7.92
CA LEU A 92 -15.33 6.88 -7.82
C LEU A 92 -16.47 7.58 -8.57
N LYS A 93 -16.37 8.89 -8.79
CA LYS A 93 -17.38 9.67 -9.52
C LYS A 93 -17.21 9.61 -11.04
N ASP A 94 -16.03 9.26 -11.53
CA ASP A 94 -15.73 9.18 -12.95
C ASP A 94 -15.86 7.75 -13.46
N ASP A 95 -16.84 7.49 -14.32
CA ASP A 95 -17.12 6.16 -14.87
C ASP A 95 -15.93 5.57 -15.65
N SER A 96 -15.14 6.42 -16.30
CA SER A 96 -14.01 5.97 -17.12
C SER A 96 -12.86 5.36 -16.31
N VAL A 97 -12.76 5.72 -15.02
CA VAL A 97 -11.69 5.25 -14.12
C VAL A 97 -12.23 4.58 -12.85
N ARG A 98 -13.54 4.46 -12.67
CA ARG A 98 -14.17 3.85 -11.49
C ARG A 98 -13.70 2.43 -11.23
N PHE A 99 -13.31 1.68 -12.25
CA PHE A 99 -12.74 0.34 -12.10
C PHE A 99 -11.48 0.31 -11.21
N LEU A 100 -10.78 1.46 -11.05
CA LEU A 100 -9.63 1.58 -10.14
C LEU A 100 -10.04 1.46 -8.65
N SER A 101 -11.34 1.40 -8.35
CA SER A 101 -11.84 1.05 -7.01
C SER A 101 -11.30 -0.29 -6.50
N ILE A 102 -10.87 -1.19 -7.39
CA ILE A 102 -10.19 -2.45 -7.04
C ILE A 102 -8.89 -2.23 -6.25
N LEU A 103 -8.26 -1.06 -6.39
CA LEU A 103 -7.04 -0.69 -5.66
C LEU A 103 -7.34 -0.09 -4.27
N MET A 104 -8.61 0.08 -3.94
CA MET A 104 -9.06 0.66 -2.66
C MET A 104 -9.48 -0.44 -1.68
N PRO A 105 -9.25 -0.26 -0.39
CA PRO A 105 -8.44 0.78 0.26
C PRO A 105 -6.94 0.61 -0.01
N CYS A 106 -6.16 1.69 0.20
CA CYS A 106 -4.70 1.60 0.17
C CYS A 106 -4.19 0.63 1.23
N LYS A 107 -3.24 -0.21 0.86
CA LYS A 107 -2.69 -1.25 1.72
C LYS A 107 -1.22 -0.99 2.02
N ILE A 108 -0.86 -1.12 3.30
CA ILE A 108 0.53 -1.09 3.77
C ILE A 108 0.77 -2.38 4.54
N SER A 109 1.69 -3.21 4.04
CA SER A 109 2.06 -4.48 4.66
C SER A 109 3.25 -4.28 5.58
N VAL A 110 3.19 -4.83 6.78
CA VAL A 110 4.31 -4.86 7.74
C VAL A 110 4.58 -6.32 8.09
N TYR A 111 5.79 -6.77 7.84
CA TYR A 111 6.13 -8.19 7.96
C TYR A 111 7.56 -8.44 8.36
N LYS A 112 7.81 -9.65 8.86
CA LYS A 112 9.15 -10.12 9.24
C LYS A 112 9.73 -10.99 8.13
N LYS A 113 11.04 -10.87 7.86
CA LYS A 113 11.77 -11.79 6.99
C LYS A 113 12.67 -12.71 7.80
N ASN A 114 13.26 -13.72 7.14
CA ASN A 114 14.16 -14.70 7.75
C ASN A 114 15.46 -14.09 8.30
N ASP A 115 15.83 -12.90 7.86
CA ASP A 115 16.95 -12.12 8.41
C ASP A 115 16.65 -11.48 9.77
N GLY A 116 15.46 -11.72 10.32
CA GLY A 116 15.00 -11.21 11.60
C GLY A 116 14.53 -9.75 11.60
N LYS A 117 14.63 -9.05 10.47
CA LYS A 117 14.21 -7.65 10.35
C LYS A 117 12.73 -7.51 10.02
N THR A 118 12.18 -6.36 10.40
CA THR A 118 10.83 -5.95 10.02
C THR A 118 10.90 -5.11 8.75
N TYR A 119 9.99 -5.38 7.84
CA TYR A 119 9.87 -4.67 6.56
C TYR A 119 8.50 -4.04 6.41
N ILE A 120 8.46 -2.96 5.65
CA ILE A 120 7.24 -2.26 5.26
C ILE A 120 7.16 -2.32 3.74
N GLY A 121 6.06 -2.84 3.22
CA GLY A 121 5.76 -2.90 1.80
C GLY A 121 4.53 -2.07 1.46
N ASN A 122 4.61 -1.26 0.42
CA ASN A 122 3.48 -0.50 -0.11
C ASN A 122 3.59 -0.35 -1.63
N MET A 123 2.47 -0.05 -2.26
CA MET A 123 2.42 0.26 -3.69
C MET A 123 3.01 1.65 -3.96
N ASN A 124 3.75 1.78 -5.05
CA ASN A 124 4.20 3.08 -5.55
C ASN A 124 3.03 3.82 -6.22
N ALA A 125 2.21 4.46 -5.39
CA ALA A 125 0.99 5.12 -5.82
C ALA A 125 1.25 6.19 -6.89
N GLY A 126 2.32 6.98 -6.73
CA GLY A 126 2.67 8.05 -7.67
C GLY A 126 3.03 7.54 -9.06
N LEU A 127 3.74 6.41 -9.16
CA LEU A 127 4.04 5.79 -10.45
C LEU A 127 2.81 5.15 -11.06
N MET A 128 2.08 4.37 -10.26
CA MET A 128 0.87 3.68 -10.72
C MET A 128 -0.18 4.66 -11.25
N GLY A 129 -0.40 5.78 -10.54
CA GLY A 129 -1.37 6.77 -10.96
C GLY A 129 -1.10 7.36 -12.36
N LYS A 130 0.16 7.56 -12.71
CA LYS A 130 0.55 8.10 -14.03
C LYS A 130 0.16 7.22 -15.21
N MET A 131 -0.08 5.93 -14.97
CA MET A 131 -0.49 4.98 -16.01
C MET A 131 -1.96 5.14 -16.44
N PHE A 132 -2.77 5.86 -15.64
CA PHE A 132 -4.23 5.96 -15.81
C PHE A 132 -4.70 7.38 -16.16
N GLY A 133 -3.81 8.21 -16.69
CA GLY A 133 -4.14 9.55 -17.15
C GLY A 133 -3.90 10.66 -16.12
N PRO A 134 -4.04 11.92 -16.54
CA PRO A 134 -3.62 13.08 -15.75
C PRO A 134 -4.35 13.22 -14.41
N MET A 135 -5.67 13.07 -14.39
CA MET A 135 -6.49 13.21 -13.17
C MET A 135 -6.11 12.15 -12.13
N VAL A 136 -5.99 10.88 -12.53
CA VAL A 136 -5.57 9.80 -11.63
C VAL A 136 -4.13 10.01 -11.18
N GLY A 137 -3.25 10.45 -12.09
CA GLY A 137 -1.85 10.77 -11.79
C GLY A 137 -1.72 11.84 -10.71
N GLU A 138 -2.52 12.89 -10.76
CA GLU A 138 -2.55 13.96 -9.76
C GLU A 138 -3.04 13.43 -8.40
N VAL A 139 -4.20 12.76 -8.38
CA VAL A 139 -4.78 12.18 -7.16
C VAL A 139 -3.80 11.21 -6.50
N MET A 140 -3.23 10.30 -7.26
CA MET A 140 -2.29 9.29 -6.74
C MET A 140 -0.93 9.89 -6.36
N GLY A 141 -0.57 11.03 -6.94
CA GLY A 141 0.58 11.83 -6.50
C GLY A 141 0.40 12.37 -5.08
N HIS A 142 -0.79 12.89 -4.76
CA HIS A 142 -1.13 13.30 -3.39
C HIS A 142 -1.17 12.10 -2.42
N VAL A 143 -1.73 10.97 -2.85
CA VAL A 143 -1.71 9.73 -2.07
C VAL A 143 -0.26 9.31 -1.75
N ALA A 144 0.63 9.37 -2.73
CA ALA A 144 2.05 9.01 -2.53
C ALA A 144 2.74 9.96 -1.53
N ALA A 145 2.45 11.26 -1.58
CA ALA A 145 2.98 12.24 -0.65
C ALA A 145 2.51 11.98 0.79
N ASP A 146 1.23 11.70 0.98
CA ASP A 146 0.68 11.36 2.29
C ASP A 146 1.23 10.02 2.80
N GLN A 147 1.33 8.99 1.95
CA GLN A 147 1.96 7.72 2.31
C GLN A 147 3.42 7.89 2.77
N ALA A 148 4.16 8.82 2.18
CA ALA A 148 5.51 9.13 2.64
C ALA A 148 5.52 9.71 4.06
N THR A 149 4.46 10.42 4.48
CA THR A 149 4.33 10.91 5.86
C THR A 149 3.96 9.80 6.84
N PHE A 150 3.11 8.83 6.43
CA PHE A 150 2.74 7.68 7.26
C PHE A 150 3.97 6.88 7.71
N LEU A 151 5.01 6.88 6.89
CA LEU A 151 6.20 6.08 7.06
C LEU A 151 7.39 6.86 7.66
N LYS A 152 7.14 8.08 8.13
CA LYS A 152 8.12 8.87 8.91
C LYS A 152 7.95 8.55 10.38
N PHE A 153 8.97 7.95 10.97
CA PHE A 153 8.97 7.60 12.39
C PHE A 153 9.91 8.51 13.18
N ASP A 154 9.48 8.84 14.38
CA ASP A 154 10.30 9.51 15.39
C ASP A 154 10.64 8.48 16.48
N PRO A 155 11.88 7.97 16.53
CA PRO A 155 12.27 6.97 17.51
C PRO A 155 12.28 7.47 18.94
N SER A 156 12.32 8.79 19.15
CA SER A 156 12.33 9.41 20.49
C SER A 156 10.96 9.36 21.15
N LYS A 157 9.88 9.18 20.37
CA LYS A 157 8.52 9.12 20.92
C LYS A 157 8.20 7.70 21.37
N PRO A 158 7.45 7.57 22.49
CA PRO A 158 7.00 6.28 22.97
C PRO A 158 6.15 5.56 21.90
N ALA A 159 6.17 4.23 21.91
CA ALA A 159 5.34 3.44 21.04
C ALA A 159 3.85 3.70 21.31
N PRO A 160 3.05 4.06 20.29
CA PRO A 160 1.61 4.19 20.47
C PRO A 160 0.95 2.81 20.66
N ALA A 161 -0.25 2.79 21.21
CA ALA A 161 -1.04 1.56 21.25
C ALA A 161 -1.50 1.18 19.84
N MET A 162 -1.32 -0.09 19.47
CA MET A 162 -1.84 -0.62 18.21
C MET A 162 -3.37 -0.71 18.26
N ILE A 163 -4.03 -0.19 17.25
CA ILE A 163 -5.48 -0.29 17.08
C ILE A 163 -5.79 -1.70 16.56
N LYS A 164 -6.28 -2.55 17.47
CA LYS A 164 -6.69 -3.93 17.18
C LYS A 164 -8.17 -3.91 16.81
N GLY A 165 -8.47 -4.19 15.60
CA GLY A 165 -9.86 -4.30 15.12
C GLY A 165 -10.16 -3.31 13.99
N THR A 166 -11.08 -3.72 13.19
CA THR A 166 -11.58 -2.95 12.07
C THR A 166 -12.88 -2.28 12.50
N PRO A 167 -12.97 -0.96 12.48
CA PRO A 167 -14.27 -0.36 12.30
C PRO A 167 -14.72 -0.67 10.87
N GLY A 168 -15.46 -1.74 10.60
CA GLY A 168 -16.12 -1.93 9.32
C GLY A 168 -15.92 -3.26 8.58
N GLY A 169 -15.46 -4.29 9.20
CA GLY A 169 -15.31 -5.62 8.60
C GLY A 169 -16.21 -6.68 9.21
N GLY A 170 -17.48 -6.41 9.34
CA GLY A 170 -18.50 -7.39 9.76
C GLY A 170 -19.87 -6.83 9.43
N ALA A 171 -20.66 -7.59 8.71
CA ALA A 171 -22.06 -7.29 8.54
C ALA A 171 -22.75 -7.15 9.91
N SER A 172 -23.03 -5.92 10.30
CA SER A 172 -23.94 -5.59 11.38
C SER A 172 -24.68 -4.33 10.98
N ALA A 173 -25.95 -4.50 10.69
CA ALA A 173 -26.89 -3.41 10.54
C ALA A 173 -26.88 -2.57 11.81
N GLY A 174 -26.43 -1.32 11.73
CA GLY A 174 -26.40 -0.39 12.85
C GLY A 174 -25.87 0.95 12.41
N THR A 175 -26.76 1.90 12.34
CA THR A 175 -26.59 3.34 12.14
C THR A 175 -25.29 3.91 12.71
N GLY A 176 -24.45 4.50 11.87
CA GLY A 176 -23.41 5.43 12.30
C GLY A 176 -22.09 5.29 11.58
N ALA A 177 -21.71 6.35 10.88
CA ALA A 177 -20.40 6.67 10.30
C ALA A 177 -19.79 5.53 9.45
N ALA A 178 -20.18 5.50 8.21
CA ALA A 178 -19.53 4.75 7.16
C ALA A 178 -18.03 5.11 7.06
N GLY A 179 -17.16 4.25 7.61
CA GLY A 179 -15.78 4.15 7.19
C GLY A 179 -15.78 3.60 5.77
N GLY A 180 -16.16 4.40 4.81
CA GLY A 180 -16.19 4.00 3.44
C GLY A 180 -14.96 4.51 2.69
N CYS A 181 -14.40 3.70 1.91
CA CYS A 181 -13.96 4.00 0.58
C CYS A 181 -14.90 3.35 -0.34
#